data_c83a18bf90dcddff7a23effcf6e1469b
#
_entry.id   c83a18bf90dcddff7a23effcf6e1469b
#
_cell.length_a   1.000
_cell.length_b   1.000
_cell.length_c   1.000
_cell.angle_alpha   90.00
_cell.angle_beta   90.00
_cell.angle_gamma   90.00
#
_symmetry.space_group_name_H-M   'P 1'
#
loop_
_entity.id
_entity.type
_entity.pdbx_description
1 polymer ?
#
loop_
_entity_poly.entity_id
_entity_poly.type
_entity_poly.pdbx_seq_one_letter_code
_entity_poly.pdbx_strand_id
1 'polypeptide(L)'
;MNEYDSSRILDLLKPMGYSSTNDSSKADCYILNTCHIREKATDKVYHDVGRLKKEFRGRKKPMLLVAGCVAQAENQEMFNREKYIDGVVGPQSYHQIPDIIKRIENNKSKINSTDFEVVEKFDKLNLVKNCNSKISSYLTIQE
;
A
#
# COMPACT_ATOMS: atom_id res chain seq x y z
N MET A 1 -11.25 9.56 -3.38
CA MET A 1 -10.01 9.03 -3.97
C MET A 1 -9.45 7.84 -3.19
N ASN A 2 -9.30 7.93 -1.87
CA ASN A 2 -8.72 6.84 -1.07
C ASN A 2 -9.42 5.48 -1.18
N GLU A 3 -10.76 5.46 -1.34
CA GLU A 3 -11.54 4.22 -1.52
C GLU A 3 -11.29 3.58 -2.90
N TYR A 4 -11.19 4.38 -3.93
CA TYR A 4 -10.84 3.94 -5.28
C TYR A 4 -9.44 3.31 -5.32
N ASP A 5 -8.45 3.99 -4.74
CA ASP A 5 -7.07 3.50 -4.69
C ASP A 5 -6.98 2.19 -3.91
N SER A 6 -7.69 2.09 -2.79
CA SER A 6 -7.75 0.86 -2.00
C SER A 6 -8.37 -0.30 -2.76
N SER A 7 -9.46 -0.06 -3.51
CA SER A 7 -10.09 -1.07 -4.36
C SER A 7 -9.14 -1.51 -5.47
N ARG A 8 -8.42 -0.58 -6.08
CA ARG A 8 -7.45 -0.86 -7.14
C ARG A 8 -6.27 -1.70 -6.63
N ILE A 9 -5.73 -1.37 -5.44
CA ILE A 9 -4.68 -2.16 -4.81
C ILE A 9 -5.17 -3.60 -4.57
N LEU A 10 -6.38 -3.78 -4.08
CA LEU A 10 -6.98 -5.11 -3.89
C LEU A 10 -7.11 -5.87 -5.21
N ASP A 11 -7.54 -5.22 -6.28
CA ASP A 11 -7.68 -5.87 -7.61
C ASP A 11 -6.31 -6.31 -8.16
N LEU A 12 -5.24 -5.54 -7.90
CA LEU A 12 -3.88 -5.91 -8.27
C LEU A 12 -3.35 -7.13 -7.49
N LEU A 13 -3.84 -7.34 -6.27
CA LEU A 13 -3.38 -8.43 -5.40
C LEU A 13 -4.19 -9.72 -5.53
N LYS A 14 -5.42 -9.67 -6.05
CA LYS A 14 -6.26 -10.84 -6.28
C LYS A 14 -5.58 -11.96 -7.09
N PRO A 15 -4.87 -11.67 -8.21
CA PRO A 15 -4.18 -12.69 -8.99
C PRO A 15 -3.08 -13.42 -8.22
N MET A 16 -2.56 -12.81 -7.14
CA MET A 16 -1.57 -13.41 -6.24
C MET A 16 -2.20 -14.28 -5.14
N GLY A 17 -3.53 -14.39 -5.10
CA GLY A 17 -4.24 -15.15 -4.07
C GLY A 17 -4.53 -14.37 -2.79
N TYR A 18 -4.28 -13.05 -2.76
CA TYR A 18 -4.65 -12.22 -1.63
C TYR A 18 -6.14 -11.89 -1.63
N SER A 19 -6.74 -11.92 -0.45
CA SER A 19 -8.11 -11.48 -0.20
C SER A 19 -8.16 -10.52 0.97
N SER A 20 -9.15 -9.61 0.96
CA SER A 20 -9.35 -8.71 2.10
C SER A 20 -9.96 -9.45 3.29
N THR A 21 -9.53 -9.10 4.49
CA THR A 21 -10.11 -9.60 5.74
C THR A 21 -10.45 -8.44 6.67
N ASN A 22 -11.52 -8.60 7.44
CA ASN A 22 -11.87 -7.68 8.54
C ASN A 22 -11.26 -8.10 9.88
N ASP A 23 -10.65 -9.29 9.93
CA ASP A 23 -9.99 -9.80 11.12
C ASP A 23 -8.50 -9.46 11.06
N SER A 24 -8.12 -8.42 11.83
CA SER A 24 -6.73 -7.96 11.88
C SER A 24 -5.76 -9.05 12.33
N SER A 25 -6.20 -9.95 13.19
CA SER A 25 -5.34 -11.00 13.74
C SER A 25 -4.92 -12.07 12.73
N LYS A 26 -5.64 -12.18 11.61
CA LYS A 26 -5.40 -13.14 10.52
C LYS A 26 -4.74 -12.52 9.30
N ALA A 27 -4.47 -11.21 9.32
CA ALA A 27 -3.87 -10.54 8.21
C ALA A 27 -2.37 -10.82 8.11
N ASP A 28 -1.91 -11.31 6.97
CA ASP A 28 -0.49 -11.52 6.65
C ASP A 28 0.16 -10.25 6.09
N CYS A 29 -0.65 -9.34 5.52
CA CYS A 29 -0.20 -8.11 4.92
C CYS A 29 -1.14 -6.95 5.28
N TYR A 30 -0.56 -5.82 5.69
CA TYR A 30 -1.26 -4.56 5.88
C TYR A 30 -0.77 -3.53 4.88
N ILE A 31 -1.72 -2.84 4.25
CA ILE A 31 -1.44 -1.72 3.36
C ILE A 31 -2.16 -0.49 3.89
N LEU A 32 -1.39 0.45 4.45
CA LEU A 32 -1.88 1.75 4.91
C LEU A 32 -1.91 2.71 3.72
N ASN A 33 -3.08 2.86 3.11
CA ASN A 33 -3.27 3.83 2.03
C ASN A 33 -3.51 5.22 2.62
N THR A 34 -2.61 6.15 2.35
CA THR A 34 -2.50 7.44 3.03
C THR A 34 -2.73 8.61 2.09
N CYS A 35 -3.32 9.68 2.63
CA CYS A 35 -3.54 10.93 1.91
C CYS A 35 -2.85 12.07 2.66
N HIS A 36 -2.14 12.95 1.97
CA HIS A 36 -1.34 14.04 2.58
C HIS A 36 -2.09 15.38 2.66
N ILE A 37 -3.40 15.41 2.44
CA ILE A 37 -4.20 16.66 2.40
C ILE A 37 -4.31 17.35 3.79
N ARG A 38 -3.98 16.67 4.89
CA ARG A 38 -4.10 17.17 6.26
C ARG A 38 -2.75 17.14 6.97
N GLU A 39 -2.39 18.20 7.67
CA GLU A 39 -1.14 18.31 8.45
C GLU A 39 -0.89 17.13 9.40
N LYS A 40 -1.97 16.55 9.96
CA LYS A 40 -1.90 15.41 10.88
C LYS A 40 -1.92 14.04 10.19
N ALA A 41 -1.87 13.98 8.87
CA ALA A 41 -1.94 12.71 8.14
C ALA A 41 -0.71 11.83 8.42
N THR A 42 0.46 12.44 8.47
CA THR A 42 1.73 11.77 8.80
C THR A 42 1.71 11.21 10.22
N ASP A 43 1.28 12.00 11.21
CA ASP A 43 1.19 11.56 12.60
C ASP A 43 0.24 10.37 12.76
N LYS A 44 -0.89 10.40 12.03
CA LYS A 44 -1.85 9.29 12.02
C LYS A 44 -1.21 7.99 11.52
N VAL A 45 -0.41 8.05 10.46
CA VAL A 45 0.30 6.86 9.95
C VAL A 45 1.17 6.24 11.02
N TYR A 46 2.02 7.04 11.69
CA TYR A 46 2.89 6.53 12.74
C TYR A 46 2.11 6.01 13.96
N HIS A 47 1.00 6.64 14.30
CA HIS A 47 0.10 6.17 15.35
C HIS A 47 -0.51 4.80 15.00
N ASP A 48 -1.00 4.63 13.76
CA ASP A 48 -1.58 3.37 13.28
C ASP A 48 -0.51 2.26 13.23
N VAL A 49 0.71 2.56 12.79
CA VAL A 49 1.85 1.61 12.86
C VAL A 49 2.15 1.23 14.31
N GLY A 50 2.15 2.19 15.23
CA GLY A 50 2.34 1.93 16.66
C GLY A 50 1.27 1.02 17.26
N ARG A 51 0.01 1.16 16.83
CA ARG A 51 -1.11 0.28 17.22
C ARG A 51 -0.89 -1.13 16.70
N LEU A 52 -0.53 -1.30 15.42
CA LEU A 52 -0.23 -2.61 14.83
C LEU A 52 0.93 -3.30 15.55
N LYS A 53 2.00 -2.57 15.90
CA LYS A 53 3.11 -3.14 16.69
C LYS A 53 2.67 -3.70 18.03
N LYS A 54 1.75 -3.03 18.72
CA LYS A 54 1.19 -3.50 19.99
C LYS A 54 0.33 -4.75 19.79
N GLU A 55 -0.51 -4.76 18.76
CA GLU A 55 -1.41 -5.86 18.45
C GLU A 55 -0.66 -7.15 18.10
N PHE A 56 0.43 -7.05 17.36
CA PHE A 56 1.25 -8.20 16.96
C PHE A 56 2.44 -8.47 17.87
N ARG A 57 2.45 -7.88 19.06
CA ARG A 57 3.50 -8.16 20.06
C ARG A 57 3.45 -9.63 20.50
N GLY A 58 4.55 -10.36 20.25
CA GLY A 58 4.65 -11.80 20.57
C GLY A 58 4.01 -12.72 19.52
N ARG A 59 3.56 -12.19 18.39
CA ARG A 59 3.05 -12.95 17.25
C ARG A 59 3.94 -12.74 16.01
N LYS A 60 3.69 -13.54 14.96
CA LYS A 60 4.33 -13.31 13.66
C LYS A 60 3.97 -11.91 13.14
N LYS A 61 4.98 -11.11 12.86
CA LYS A 61 4.81 -9.77 12.30
C LYS A 61 4.20 -9.90 10.89
N PRO A 62 3.06 -9.25 10.60
CA PRO A 62 2.58 -9.14 9.22
C PRO A 62 3.49 -8.22 8.41
N MET A 63 3.47 -8.38 7.10
CA MET A 63 4.09 -7.41 6.19
C MET A 63 3.35 -6.08 6.28
N LEU A 64 4.07 -4.97 6.36
CA LEU A 64 3.49 -3.63 6.45
C LEU A 64 3.99 -2.75 5.33
N LEU A 65 3.07 -2.36 4.44
CA LEU A 65 3.30 -1.39 3.38
C LEU A 65 2.60 -0.07 3.72
N VAL A 66 3.25 1.05 3.47
CA VAL A 66 2.63 2.37 3.50
C VAL A 66 2.57 2.89 2.06
N ALA A 67 1.39 3.24 1.61
CA ALA A 67 1.12 3.65 0.24
C ALA A 67 0.47 5.03 0.19
N GLY A 68 0.63 5.76 -0.90
CA GLY A 68 -0.03 7.02 -1.15
C GLY A 68 0.82 8.26 -0.92
N CYS A 69 0.16 9.43 -0.76
CA CYS A 69 0.84 10.72 -0.77
C CYS A 69 1.78 10.94 0.44
N VAL A 70 1.45 10.41 1.63
CA VAL A 70 2.36 10.49 2.79
C VAL A 70 3.60 9.64 2.54
N ALA A 71 3.43 8.45 1.95
CA ALA A 71 4.54 7.59 1.55
C ALA A 71 5.47 8.30 0.56
N GLN A 72 4.91 9.02 -0.41
CA GLN A 72 5.67 9.81 -1.38
C GLN A 72 6.44 10.96 -0.71
N ALA A 73 5.80 11.67 0.21
CA ALA A 73 6.38 12.85 0.87
C ALA A 73 7.51 12.48 1.86
N GLU A 74 7.31 11.45 2.67
CA GLU A 74 8.26 11.02 3.70
C GLU A 74 9.34 10.09 3.13
N ASN A 75 9.03 9.35 2.07
CA ASN A 75 9.98 8.51 1.32
C ASN A 75 10.87 7.65 2.24
N GLN A 76 12.19 7.73 2.08
CA GLN A 76 13.19 6.98 2.85
C GLN A 76 13.14 7.30 4.35
N GLU A 77 12.72 8.49 4.73
CA GLU A 77 12.64 8.93 6.13
C GLU A 77 11.67 8.05 6.95
N MET A 78 10.62 7.49 6.32
CA MET A 78 9.73 6.54 6.98
C MET A 78 10.45 5.34 7.57
N PHE A 79 11.43 4.78 6.88
CA PHE A 79 12.20 3.63 7.38
C PHE A 79 13.14 4.01 8.52
N ASN A 80 13.63 5.25 8.52
CA ASN A 80 14.49 5.76 9.60
C ASN A 80 13.67 5.95 10.89
N ARG A 81 12.48 6.52 10.76
CA ARG A 81 11.58 6.79 11.90
C ARG A 81 10.89 5.52 12.41
N GLU A 82 10.51 4.61 11.51
CA GLU A 82 9.74 3.43 11.89
C GLU A 82 10.23 2.16 11.18
N LYS A 83 11.04 1.39 11.92
CA LYS A 83 11.63 0.15 11.40
C LYS A 83 10.63 -0.98 11.14
N TYR A 84 9.39 -0.85 11.63
CA TYR A 84 8.33 -1.83 11.44
C TYR A 84 7.76 -1.82 10.00
N ILE A 85 7.97 -0.75 9.25
CA ILE A 85 7.55 -0.62 7.85
C ILE A 85 8.50 -1.43 6.96
N ASP A 86 7.93 -2.27 6.08
CA ASP A 86 8.67 -3.11 5.14
C ASP A 86 8.71 -2.53 3.74
N GLY A 87 7.69 -1.75 3.34
CA GLY A 87 7.64 -1.10 2.05
C GLY A 87 6.97 0.27 2.07
N VAL A 88 7.48 1.16 1.23
CA VAL A 88 6.94 2.52 1.01
C VAL A 88 6.67 2.68 -0.47
N VAL A 89 5.43 3.04 -0.84
CA VAL A 89 4.96 3.06 -2.22
C VAL A 89 4.27 4.38 -2.53
N GLY A 90 4.79 5.13 -3.49
CA GLY A 90 4.14 6.36 -3.98
C GLY A 90 2.84 6.06 -4.74
N PRO A 91 1.94 7.05 -4.90
CA PRO A 91 0.66 6.86 -5.59
C PRO A 91 0.84 6.48 -7.06
N GLN A 92 1.93 6.88 -7.68
CA GLN A 92 2.26 6.56 -9.06
C GLN A 92 2.74 5.10 -9.24
N SER A 93 3.18 4.45 -8.14
CA SER A 93 3.82 3.14 -8.16
C SER A 93 2.90 2.01 -7.65
N TYR A 94 1.59 2.22 -7.53
CA TYR A 94 0.66 1.18 -7.06
C TYR A 94 0.70 -0.09 -7.91
N HIS A 95 0.93 0.03 -9.21
CA HIS A 95 1.07 -1.11 -10.12
C HIS A 95 2.26 -2.03 -9.77
N GLN A 96 3.24 -1.53 -9.01
CA GLN A 96 4.42 -2.29 -8.58
C GLN A 96 4.20 -3.03 -7.25
N ILE A 97 3.08 -2.80 -6.53
CA ILE A 97 2.81 -3.43 -5.23
C ILE A 97 2.93 -4.97 -5.29
N PRO A 98 2.40 -5.68 -6.30
CA PRO A 98 2.57 -7.12 -6.40
C PRO A 98 4.04 -7.57 -6.43
N ASP A 99 4.88 -6.87 -7.17
CA ASP A 99 6.31 -7.19 -7.28
C ASP A 99 7.07 -6.82 -6.00
N ILE A 100 6.68 -5.74 -5.34
CA ILE A 100 7.23 -5.32 -4.04
C ILE A 100 6.95 -6.39 -2.98
N ILE A 101 5.72 -6.88 -2.89
CA ILE A 101 5.33 -7.93 -1.95
C ILE A 101 6.18 -9.19 -2.18
N LYS A 102 6.29 -9.66 -3.43
CA LYS A 102 7.11 -10.83 -3.78
C LYS A 102 8.58 -10.65 -3.37
N ARG A 103 9.15 -9.46 -3.59
CA ARG A 103 10.54 -9.18 -3.22
C ARG A 103 10.74 -9.17 -1.70
N ILE A 104 9.79 -8.59 -0.95
CA ILE A 104 9.84 -8.58 0.51
C ILE A 104 9.72 -10.01 1.05
N GLU A 105 8.80 -10.83 0.51
CA GLU A 105 8.64 -12.24 0.89
C GLU A 105 9.93 -13.06 0.66
N ASN A 106 10.55 -12.88 -0.51
CA ASN A 106 11.75 -13.64 -0.89
C ASN A 106 13.01 -13.16 -0.17
N ASN A 107 13.23 -11.85 -0.08
CA ASN A 107 14.51 -11.28 0.36
C ASN A 107 14.46 -10.67 1.76
N LYS A 108 13.28 -10.52 2.38
CA LYS A 108 13.06 -9.82 3.66
C LYS A 108 13.71 -8.42 3.72
N SER A 109 13.95 -7.81 2.56
CA SER A 109 14.55 -6.47 2.44
C SER A 109 13.46 -5.40 2.37
N LYS A 110 13.75 -4.24 2.95
CA LYS A 110 12.87 -3.07 2.84
C LYS A 110 12.92 -2.51 1.43
N ILE A 111 11.77 -2.15 0.87
CA ILE A 111 11.66 -1.65 -0.49
C ILE A 111 11.00 -0.27 -0.48
N ASN A 112 11.65 0.66 -1.15
CA ASN A 112 11.14 1.99 -1.44
C ASN A 112 10.83 2.10 -2.93
N SER A 113 9.59 2.43 -3.26
CA SER A 113 9.12 2.65 -4.64
C SER A 113 8.32 3.95 -4.69
N THR A 114 9.03 5.05 -4.51
CA THR A 114 8.49 6.41 -4.61
C THR A 114 9.00 7.15 -5.84
N ASP A 115 9.93 6.55 -6.59
CA ASP A 115 10.48 7.14 -7.80
C ASP A 115 9.44 7.16 -8.93
N PHE A 116 9.45 8.25 -9.69
CA PHE A 116 8.48 8.54 -10.74
C PHE A 116 9.01 8.05 -12.10
N GLU A 117 8.55 6.86 -12.54
CA GLU A 117 8.76 6.40 -13.91
C GLU A 117 7.45 6.50 -14.71
N VAL A 118 7.36 7.52 -15.57
CA VAL A 118 6.13 7.87 -16.31
C VAL A 118 5.72 6.80 -17.32
N VAL A 119 6.68 6.11 -17.92
CA VAL A 119 6.44 5.27 -19.12
C VAL A 119 5.80 3.91 -18.80
N GLU A 120 6.14 3.30 -17.66
CA GLU A 120 5.64 1.95 -17.33
C GLU A 120 4.19 1.91 -16.80
N LYS A 121 3.67 3.04 -16.34
CA LYS A 121 2.36 3.12 -15.69
C LYS A 121 1.22 2.81 -16.66
N PHE A 122 1.27 3.37 -17.86
CA PHE A 122 0.16 3.28 -18.82
C PHE A 122 0.02 1.89 -19.45
N ASP A 123 1.13 1.19 -19.67
CA ASP A 123 1.11 -0.14 -20.28
C ASP A 123 0.54 -1.21 -19.37
N LYS A 124 0.76 -1.09 -18.05
CA LYS A 124 0.26 -2.07 -17.05
C LYS A 124 -1.18 -1.82 -16.61
N LEU A 125 -1.72 -0.61 -16.80
CA LEU A 125 -3.08 -0.25 -16.39
C LEU A 125 -4.19 -0.89 -17.23
N ASN A 126 -3.91 -1.21 -18.48
CA ASN A 126 -4.87 -1.81 -19.41
C ASN A 126 -5.19 -3.28 -19.13
N LEU A 127 -4.49 -3.93 -18.19
CA LEU A 127 -4.61 -5.36 -17.92
C LEU A 127 -5.59 -5.71 -16.79
N VAL A 128 -6.04 -4.74 -15.99
CA VAL A 128 -6.94 -4.99 -14.86
C VAL A 128 -8.38 -4.66 -15.23
N LYS A 129 -9.16 -5.68 -15.59
CA LYS A 129 -10.62 -5.55 -15.72
C LYS A 129 -11.23 -5.46 -14.33
N ASN A 130 -11.94 -4.35 -14.03
CA ASN A 130 -12.76 -4.21 -12.84
C ASN A 130 -13.88 -5.26 -12.86
N CYS A 131 -13.78 -6.26 -11.99
CA CYS A 131 -14.77 -7.35 -11.88
C CYS A 131 -15.84 -7.09 -10.82
N ASN A 132 -15.93 -5.91 -10.23
CA ASN A 132 -16.94 -5.60 -9.21
C ASN A 132 -18.10 -4.83 -9.85
N SER A 133 -19.24 -5.51 -9.99
CA SER A 133 -20.55 -4.90 -10.34
C SER A 133 -21.07 -4.07 -9.16
N LYS A 134 -20.50 -2.90 -8.92
CA LYS A 134 -21.07 -1.90 -8.01
C LYS A 134 -22.02 -1.00 -8.80
N ILE A 135 -23.06 -0.46 -8.12
CA ILE A 135 -24.05 0.47 -8.68
C ILE A 135 -23.37 1.77 -9.17
N SER A 136 -22.18 2.09 -8.67
CA SER A 136 -21.37 3.25 -9.08
C SER A 136 -19.91 2.84 -9.34
N SER A 137 -19.28 3.50 -10.32
CA SER A 137 -17.88 3.31 -10.67
C SER A 137 -17.16 4.64 -10.71
N TYR A 138 -15.88 4.64 -10.33
CA TYR A 138 -15.01 5.81 -10.46
C TYR A 138 -14.20 5.70 -11.74
N LEU A 139 -14.14 6.78 -12.50
CA LEU A 139 -13.26 6.94 -13.65
C LEU A 139 -12.20 8.00 -13.34
N THR A 140 -10.93 7.64 -13.45
CA THR A 140 -9.84 8.61 -13.34
C THR A 140 -9.75 9.39 -14.64
N ILE A 141 -9.96 10.70 -14.56
CA ILE A 141 -9.89 11.62 -15.70
C ILE A 141 -8.64 12.48 -15.66
N GLN A 142 -7.99 12.59 -14.49
CA GLN A 142 -6.74 13.34 -14.29
C GLN A 142 -6.00 12.79 -13.07
N GLU A 143 -4.67 12.75 -13.16
CA GLU A 143 -3.75 12.45 -12.06
C GLU A 143 -2.68 13.52 -11.92
#